data_87070ca038830e720c0333d56c694814
#
_entry.id   87070ca038830e720c0333d56c694814
#
_cell.length_a   1.000
_cell.length_b   1.000
_cell.length_c   1.000
_cell.angle_alpha   90.00
_cell.angle_beta   90.00
_cell.angle_gamma   90.00
#
_symmetry.space_group_name_H-M   'P 1'
#
loop_
_entity.id
_entity.type
_entity.pdbx_description
1 polymer ?
#
loop_
_entity_poly.entity_id
_entity_poly.type
_entity_poly.pdbx_seq_one_letter_code
_entity_poly.pdbx_strand_id
1 'polypeptide(L)'
;MKALTRHWFPIALIVVVLIVTLLIWKPWGDRFEPLPILWEAAQFELEGTSGETVSLSEHDGKVRLVYFFFSHCPDICIPTTAMLSKVQDELKSRDLFADKTMMYSITFDPERDTRERLLRFSEGYQADASGWKFLRGTEEGVKNLAQQYKVSVIKDQTGNFIHQNLFSLVDQEGNVRKVYSAGDPDVVASGDLIKQMADDMERLAR
;
A
#
# COMPACT_ATOMS: atom_id res chain seq x y z
N MET A 1 19.08 -35.11 -56.65
CA MET A 1 17.92 -35.01 -55.73
C MET A 1 17.98 -35.97 -54.53
N LYS A 2 19.00 -36.79 -54.35
CA LYS A 2 19.13 -37.76 -53.21
C LYS A 2 19.80 -37.22 -51.95
N ALA A 3 20.40 -36.02 -51.99
CA ALA A 3 21.09 -35.44 -50.80
C ALA A 3 20.16 -34.70 -49.82
N LEU A 4 19.00 -34.17 -50.31
CA LEU A 4 18.09 -33.39 -49.50
C LEU A 4 17.24 -34.26 -48.53
N THR A 5 17.04 -35.56 -48.89
CA THR A 5 16.23 -36.47 -48.06
C THR A 5 16.96 -37.04 -46.87
N ARG A 6 18.30 -36.92 -46.82
CA ARG A 6 19.10 -37.48 -45.72
C ARG A 6 19.21 -36.58 -44.52
N HIS A 7 18.93 -35.29 -44.65
CA HIS A 7 19.09 -34.30 -43.55
C HIS A 7 17.74 -33.65 -43.12
N TRP A 8 16.63 -34.05 -43.67
CA TRP A 8 15.35 -33.47 -43.33
C TRP A 8 14.95 -33.73 -41.87
N PHE A 9 15.29 -34.92 -41.33
CA PHE A 9 14.98 -35.29 -39.97
C PHE A 9 15.72 -34.44 -38.93
N PRO A 10 17.05 -34.23 -39.01
CA PRO A 10 17.74 -33.34 -38.10
C PRO A 10 17.31 -31.85 -38.25
N ILE A 11 16.97 -31.43 -39.46
CA ILE A 11 16.45 -30.07 -39.69
C ILE A 11 15.07 -29.91 -39.04
N ALA A 12 14.16 -30.88 -39.20
CA ALA A 12 12.85 -30.88 -38.58
C ALA A 12 12.96 -30.90 -37.04
N LEU A 13 13.89 -31.69 -36.49
CA LEU A 13 14.16 -31.73 -35.07
C LEU A 13 14.67 -30.38 -34.52
N ILE A 14 15.59 -29.73 -35.22
CA ILE A 14 16.10 -28.38 -34.86
C ILE A 14 14.97 -27.35 -34.89
N VAL A 15 14.11 -27.39 -35.90
CA VAL A 15 12.95 -26.49 -36.01
C VAL A 15 11.97 -26.72 -34.87
N VAL A 16 11.69 -27.96 -34.51
CA VAL A 16 10.83 -28.30 -33.39
C VAL A 16 11.45 -27.83 -32.06
N VAL A 17 12.75 -28.08 -31.86
CA VAL A 17 13.47 -27.60 -30.67
C VAL A 17 13.44 -26.07 -30.60
N LEU A 18 13.66 -25.35 -31.71
CA LEU A 18 13.57 -23.88 -31.76
C LEU A 18 12.15 -23.39 -31.45
N ILE A 19 11.13 -24.02 -32.00
CA ILE A 19 9.72 -23.68 -31.70
C ILE A 19 9.42 -23.93 -30.23
N VAL A 20 9.82 -25.07 -29.69
CA VAL A 20 9.61 -25.41 -28.27
C VAL A 20 10.38 -24.45 -27.38
N THR A 21 11.63 -24.10 -27.73
CA THR A 21 12.42 -23.11 -27.01
C THR A 21 11.79 -21.72 -27.08
N LEU A 22 11.27 -21.32 -28.24
CA LEU A 22 10.53 -20.05 -28.41
C LEU A 22 9.18 -20.05 -27.67
N LEU A 23 8.52 -21.21 -27.56
CA LEU A 23 7.26 -21.34 -26.81
C LEU A 23 7.52 -21.37 -25.30
N ILE A 24 8.64 -21.96 -24.85
CA ILE A 24 9.07 -21.96 -23.45
C ILE A 24 9.72 -20.61 -23.09
N TRP A 25 10.47 -20.02 -24.02
CA TRP A 25 11.11 -18.71 -23.87
C TRP A 25 10.19 -17.55 -24.29
N LYS A 26 8.96 -17.85 -24.68
CA LYS A 26 7.93 -16.81 -24.66
C LYS A 26 7.97 -16.27 -23.24
N PRO A 27 8.43 -15.01 -23.04
CA PRO A 27 8.54 -14.51 -21.69
C PRO A 27 7.17 -14.72 -21.08
N TRP A 28 7.09 -15.57 -20.06
CA TRP A 28 6.06 -15.45 -19.05
C TRP A 28 6.36 -14.12 -18.38
N GLY A 29 6.34 -13.06 -19.20
CA GLY A 29 6.23 -11.71 -18.68
C GLY A 29 5.01 -11.81 -17.83
N ASP A 30 5.24 -11.61 -16.53
CA ASP A 30 4.21 -11.61 -15.53
C ASP A 30 2.97 -10.96 -16.13
N ARG A 31 1.99 -11.80 -16.50
CA ARG A 31 0.64 -11.32 -16.76
C ARG A 31 0.10 -10.96 -15.40
N PHE A 32 0.68 -9.89 -14.85
CA PHE A 32 0.09 -9.25 -13.71
C PHE A 32 -1.28 -8.79 -14.14
N GLU A 33 -2.28 -9.57 -13.79
CA GLU A 33 -3.65 -9.17 -13.97
C GLU A 33 -3.81 -7.80 -13.28
N PRO A 34 -4.22 -6.74 -14.00
CA PRO A 34 -4.29 -5.41 -13.40
C PRO A 34 -5.19 -5.46 -12.19
N LEU A 35 -4.74 -4.88 -11.07
CA LEU A 35 -5.57 -4.78 -9.87
C LEU A 35 -6.88 -4.10 -10.25
N PRO A 36 -8.06 -4.66 -9.90
CA PRO A 36 -9.35 -4.09 -10.26
C PRO A 36 -9.54 -2.72 -9.62
N ILE A 37 -10.33 -1.84 -10.25
CA ILE A 37 -10.86 -0.64 -9.59
C ILE A 37 -11.98 -1.11 -8.67
N LEU A 38 -11.87 -0.83 -7.37
CA LEU A 38 -12.89 -1.17 -6.38
C LEU A 38 -13.89 -0.04 -6.20
N TRP A 39 -13.40 1.19 -5.98
CA TRP A 39 -14.17 2.44 -5.91
C TRP A 39 -13.22 3.63 -6.00
N GLU A 40 -13.76 4.83 -6.20
CA GLU A 40 -13.02 6.09 -6.15
C GLU A 40 -12.66 6.44 -4.69
N ALA A 41 -11.40 6.79 -4.43
CA ALA A 41 -10.92 7.15 -3.10
C ALA A 41 -11.55 8.46 -2.64
N ALA A 42 -12.08 8.48 -1.42
CA ALA A 42 -12.61 9.70 -0.83
C ALA A 42 -11.50 10.73 -0.64
N GLN A 43 -11.76 11.96 -1.07
CA GLN A 43 -10.87 13.10 -0.89
C GLN A 43 -10.86 13.56 0.57
N PHE A 44 -9.73 14.10 1.01
CA PHE A 44 -9.59 14.69 2.32
C PHE A 44 -8.65 15.90 2.29
N GLU A 45 -8.84 16.78 3.25
CA GLU A 45 -7.91 17.83 3.64
C GLU A 45 -7.74 17.75 5.16
N LEU A 46 -6.55 17.41 5.62
CA LEU A 46 -6.26 17.11 7.01
C LEU A 46 -4.98 17.83 7.47
N GLU A 47 -4.85 18.05 8.78
CA GLU A 47 -3.69 18.67 9.38
C GLU A 47 -2.56 17.66 9.56
N GLY A 48 -1.36 17.98 9.09
CA GLY A 48 -0.13 17.23 9.32
C GLY A 48 0.59 17.60 10.62
N THR A 49 1.66 16.86 10.93
CA THR A 49 2.42 17.04 12.19
C THR A 49 3.18 18.37 12.30
N SER A 50 3.50 19.03 11.20
CA SER A 50 4.09 20.38 11.19
C SER A 50 3.05 21.50 11.08
N GLY A 51 1.76 21.17 11.07
CA GLY A 51 0.65 22.12 10.97
C GLY A 51 0.27 22.50 9.54
N GLU A 52 0.88 21.83 8.55
CA GLU A 52 0.51 21.96 7.15
C GLU A 52 -0.85 21.30 6.88
N THR A 53 -1.56 21.79 5.90
CA THR A 53 -2.72 21.11 5.32
C THR A 53 -2.24 20.12 4.27
N VAL A 54 -2.66 18.88 4.36
CA VAL A 54 -2.35 17.81 3.41
C VAL A 54 -3.63 17.31 2.80
N SER A 55 -3.72 17.29 1.48
CA SER A 55 -4.84 16.72 0.74
C SER A 55 -4.43 15.45 -0.01
N LEU A 56 -5.42 14.57 -0.28
CA LEU A 56 -5.15 13.40 -1.12
C LEU A 56 -4.76 13.81 -2.53
N SER A 57 -5.44 14.82 -3.11
CA SER A 57 -5.21 15.32 -4.47
C SER A 57 -3.87 16.03 -4.66
N GLU A 58 -3.23 16.55 -3.59
CA GLU A 58 -1.88 17.13 -3.68
C GLU A 58 -0.84 16.12 -4.21
N HIS A 59 -1.13 14.85 -4.03
CA HIS A 59 -0.26 13.76 -4.46
C HIS A 59 -0.87 12.91 -5.59
N ASP A 60 -1.71 13.51 -6.43
CA ASP A 60 -2.17 12.88 -7.66
C ASP A 60 -0.99 12.53 -8.56
N GLY A 61 -1.10 11.43 -9.30
CA GLY A 61 0.02 10.86 -10.04
C GLY A 61 0.96 10.00 -9.21
N LYS A 62 0.77 9.89 -7.89
CA LYS A 62 1.49 8.94 -7.02
C LYS A 62 0.55 7.83 -6.54
N VAL A 63 1.11 6.67 -6.25
CA VAL A 63 0.40 5.59 -5.57
C VAL A 63 0.34 5.88 -4.07
N ARG A 64 -0.82 5.74 -3.45
CA ARG A 64 -1.04 6.16 -2.07
C ARG A 64 -1.54 4.99 -1.21
N LEU A 65 -0.96 4.81 -0.03
CA LEU A 65 -1.40 3.86 0.98
C LEU A 65 -2.07 4.62 2.12
N VAL A 66 -3.35 4.38 2.36
CA VAL A 66 -4.16 5.06 3.39
C VAL A 66 -4.47 4.10 4.52
N TYR A 67 -4.16 4.50 5.76
CA TYR A 67 -4.36 3.74 6.98
C TYR A 67 -5.01 4.60 8.06
N PHE A 68 -6.02 4.05 8.74
CA PHE A 68 -6.69 4.68 9.88
C PHE A 68 -6.28 4.02 11.19
N PHE A 69 -5.88 4.83 12.20
CA PHE A 69 -5.33 4.34 13.44
C PHE A 69 -5.62 5.29 14.63
N PHE A 70 -5.11 4.95 15.80
CA PHE A 70 -4.92 5.86 16.93
C PHE A 70 -3.68 5.45 17.75
N SER A 71 -2.94 6.45 18.27
CA SER A 71 -1.62 6.20 18.88
C SER A 71 -1.67 5.52 20.24
N HIS A 72 -2.84 5.50 20.89
CA HIS A 72 -3.07 4.88 22.20
C HIS A 72 -3.64 3.46 22.13
N CYS A 73 -3.65 2.87 20.97
CA CYS A 73 -4.13 1.50 20.80
C CYS A 73 -3.26 0.53 21.62
N PRO A 74 -3.84 -0.23 22.56
CA PRO A 74 -3.07 -1.14 23.39
C PRO A 74 -2.69 -2.44 22.69
N ASP A 75 -3.18 -2.66 21.47
CA ASP A 75 -3.14 -3.97 20.80
C ASP A 75 -2.37 -3.92 19.46
N ILE A 76 -3.07 -3.81 18.35
CA ILE A 76 -2.53 -4.08 17.00
C ILE A 76 -1.85 -2.87 16.33
N CYS A 77 -2.14 -1.64 16.74
CA CYS A 77 -1.61 -0.45 16.03
C CYS A 77 -0.09 -0.30 16.16
N ILE A 78 0.50 -0.71 17.30
CA ILE A 78 1.95 -0.67 17.51
C ILE A 78 2.68 -1.59 16.54
N PRO A 79 2.40 -2.91 16.47
CA PRO A 79 3.04 -3.79 15.49
C PRO A 79 2.69 -3.42 14.04
N THR A 80 1.48 -2.91 13.79
CA THR A 80 1.09 -2.45 12.46
C THR A 80 1.89 -1.23 12.00
N THR A 81 2.12 -0.25 12.88
CA THR A 81 2.95 0.92 12.54
C THR A 81 4.42 0.52 12.33
N ALA A 82 4.93 -0.42 13.12
CA ALA A 82 6.27 -1.00 12.91
C ALA A 82 6.37 -1.75 11.57
N MET A 83 5.30 -2.43 11.15
CA MET A 83 5.22 -3.04 9.81
C MET A 83 5.26 -1.98 8.72
N LEU A 84 4.53 -0.86 8.85
CA LEU A 84 4.55 0.24 7.89
C LEU A 84 5.93 0.90 7.78
N SER A 85 6.71 0.96 8.87
CA SER A 85 8.12 1.40 8.82
C SER A 85 8.95 0.51 7.89
N LYS A 86 8.73 -0.81 7.92
CA LYS A 86 9.39 -1.74 7.00
C LYS A 86 8.88 -1.61 5.55
N VAL A 87 7.59 -1.30 5.34
CA VAL A 87 7.07 -0.96 4.00
C VAL A 87 7.77 0.28 3.46
N GLN A 88 7.95 1.32 4.30
CA GLN A 88 8.73 2.50 3.95
C GLN A 88 10.16 2.14 3.49
N ASP A 89 10.85 1.29 4.27
CA ASP A 89 12.22 0.88 3.95
C ASP A 89 12.29 0.10 2.63
N GLU A 90 11.31 -0.77 2.39
CA GLU A 90 11.19 -1.52 1.14
C GLU A 90 10.95 -0.59 -0.05
N LEU A 91 10.07 0.42 0.08
CA LEU A 91 9.83 1.42 -0.96
C LEU A 91 11.06 2.31 -1.22
N LYS A 92 11.83 2.65 -0.17
CA LYS A 92 13.10 3.37 -0.30
C LYS A 92 14.14 2.55 -1.06
N SER A 93 14.23 1.26 -0.77
CA SER A 93 15.19 0.36 -1.44
C SER A 93 14.93 0.19 -2.94
N ARG A 94 13.70 0.51 -3.38
CA ARG A 94 13.24 0.45 -4.78
C ARG A 94 13.18 1.82 -5.47
N ASP A 95 13.65 2.89 -4.84
CA ASP A 95 13.58 4.27 -5.34
C ASP A 95 12.15 4.74 -5.67
N LEU A 96 11.16 4.26 -4.89
CA LEU A 96 9.74 4.59 -5.07
C LEU A 96 9.23 5.59 -4.02
N PHE A 97 9.84 5.58 -2.82
CA PHE A 97 9.35 6.34 -1.67
C PHE A 97 9.40 7.85 -1.91
N ALA A 98 8.34 8.55 -1.58
CA ALA A 98 8.13 10.00 -1.73
C ALA A 98 8.08 10.51 -3.18
N ASP A 99 8.78 9.87 -4.13
CA ASP A 99 8.73 10.26 -5.55
C ASP A 99 7.50 9.66 -6.26
N LYS A 100 7.32 8.35 -6.16
CA LYS A 100 6.23 7.60 -6.82
C LYS A 100 5.12 7.16 -5.86
N THR A 101 5.40 7.16 -4.57
CA THR A 101 4.48 6.62 -3.57
C THR A 101 4.37 7.54 -2.35
N MET A 102 3.19 7.54 -1.72
CA MET A 102 2.91 8.23 -0.46
C MET A 102 2.20 7.31 0.51
N MET A 103 2.42 7.51 1.79
CA MET A 103 1.75 6.80 2.87
C MET A 103 1.06 7.80 3.80
N TYR A 104 -0.17 7.50 4.21
CA TYR A 104 -0.94 8.32 5.14
C TYR A 104 -1.41 7.48 6.31
N SER A 105 -1.07 7.89 7.51
CA SER A 105 -1.61 7.39 8.76
C SER A 105 -2.52 8.46 9.36
N ILE A 106 -3.84 8.21 9.36
CA ILE A 106 -4.87 9.17 9.75
C ILE A 106 -5.44 8.73 11.08
N THR A 107 -5.29 9.57 12.12
CA THR A 107 -5.89 9.26 13.42
C THR A 107 -7.36 9.61 13.48
N PHE A 108 -8.18 8.70 14.03
CA PHE A 108 -9.58 8.98 14.35
C PHE A 108 -9.79 9.41 15.80
N ASP A 109 -8.71 9.61 16.58
CA ASP A 109 -8.73 10.09 17.97
C ASP A 109 -7.99 11.43 18.14
N PRO A 110 -8.46 12.51 17.52
CA PRO A 110 -7.74 13.79 17.50
C PRO A 110 -7.68 14.47 18.88
N GLU A 111 -8.52 14.05 19.85
CA GLU A 111 -8.47 14.58 21.21
C GLU A 111 -7.21 14.15 21.95
N ARG A 112 -6.85 12.86 21.86
CA ARG A 112 -5.65 12.29 22.47
C ARG A 112 -4.43 12.40 21.56
N ASP A 113 -4.62 12.30 20.25
CA ASP A 113 -3.56 12.39 19.25
C ASP A 113 -3.37 13.84 18.80
N THR A 114 -2.83 14.66 19.73
CA THR A 114 -2.42 16.03 19.36
C THR A 114 -1.31 16.01 18.32
N ARG A 115 -1.08 17.13 17.66
CA ARG A 115 -0.01 17.28 16.67
C ARG A 115 1.36 16.87 17.22
N GLU A 116 1.69 17.36 18.43
CA GLU A 116 2.96 17.05 19.10
C GLU A 116 3.08 15.55 19.45
N ARG A 117 1.96 14.92 19.78
CA ARG A 117 1.94 13.49 20.06
C ARG A 117 2.14 12.68 18.78
N LEU A 118 1.44 13.03 17.70
CA LEU A 118 1.62 12.39 16.40
C LEU A 118 3.04 12.55 15.88
N LEU A 119 3.65 13.72 16.08
CA LEU A 119 5.05 13.95 15.72
C LEU A 119 5.97 12.99 16.48
N ARG A 120 5.88 12.94 17.83
CA ARG A 120 6.70 12.00 18.63
C ARG A 120 6.43 10.54 18.27
N PHE A 121 5.17 10.20 17.97
CA PHE A 121 4.81 8.86 17.55
C PHE A 121 5.47 8.50 16.21
N SER A 122 5.38 9.36 15.21
CA SER A 122 6.00 9.16 13.90
C SER A 122 7.54 9.05 13.98
N GLU A 123 8.18 9.90 14.80
CA GLU A 123 9.62 9.84 15.07
C GLU A 123 10.04 8.51 15.70
N GLY A 124 9.22 7.97 16.61
CA GLY A 124 9.45 6.68 17.26
C GLY A 124 9.51 5.50 16.28
N TYR A 125 8.86 5.62 15.13
CA TYR A 125 8.89 4.65 14.03
C TYR A 125 9.78 5.07 12.87
N GLN A 126 10.59 6.12 13.03
CA GLN A 126 11.49 6.64 12.00
C GLN A 126 10.75 6.97 10.69
N ALA A 127 9.51 7.45 10.82
CA ALA A 127 8.70 7.85 9.67
C ALA A 127 9.33 9.07 8.99
N ASP A 128 9.62 8.93 7.71
CA ASP A 128 10.16 9.99 6.89
C ASP A 128 9.02 10.82 6.32
N ALA A 129 8.89 12.06 6.82
CA ALA A 129 7.81 12.96 6.47
C ALA A 129 7.75 13.37 4.98
N SER A 130 8.79 13.06 4.20
CA SER A 130 8.77 13.31 2.75
C SER A 130 7.78 12.40 2.01
N GLY A 131 7.55 11.17 2.51
CA GLY A 131 6.69 10.18 1.88
C GLY A 131 5.70 9.50 2.81
N TRP A 132 5.76 9.76 4.13
CA TRP A 132 4.83 9.18 5.10
C TRP A 132 4.28 10.28 6.03
N LYS A 133 3.01 10.61 5.84
CA LYS A 133 2.32 11.67 6.58
C LYS A 133 1.45 11.09 7.70
N PHE A 134 1.56 11.67 8.88
CA PHE A 134 0.65 11.43 10.00
C PHE A 134 -0.33 12.60 10.08
N LEU A 135 -1.62 12.29 9.98
CA LEU A 135 -2.67 13.28 9.76
C LEU A 135 -3.73 13.21 10.84
N ARG A 136 -4.32 14.36 11.14
CA ARG A 136 -5.46 14.51 12.05
C ARG A 136 -6.50 15.45 11.47
N GLY A 137 -7.75 15.27 11.93
CA GLY A 137 -8.87 16.14 11.59
C GLY A 137 -9.81 16.24 12.78
N THR A 138 -11.08 16.57 12.56
CA THR A 138 -12.11 16.43 13.59
C THR A 138 -12.50 14.94 13.73
N GLU A 139 -12.89 14.51 14.95
CA GLU A 139 -13.31 13.11 15.19
C GLU A 139 -14.42 12.69 14.21
N GLU A 140 -15.45 13.54 14.05
CA GLU A 140 -16.57 13.26 13.13
C GLU A 140 -16.11 13.22 11.66
N GLY A 141 -15.28 14.17 11.24
CA GLY A 141 -14.75 14.25 9.87
C GLY A 141 -13.95 13.01 9.50
N VAL A 142 -13.03 12.59 10.38
CA VAL A 142 -12.21 11.39 10.14
C VAL A 142 -13.03 10.11 10.22
N LYS A 143 -14.01 10.03 11.14
CA LYS A 143 -14.93 8.88 11.19
C LYS A 143 -15.73 8.74 9.90
N ASN A 144 -16.26 9.84 9.37
CA ASN A 144 -16.98 9.86 8.10
C ASN A 144 -16.05 9.48 6.92
N LEU A 145 -14.81 9.98 6.92
CA LEU A 145 -13.82 9.62 5.94
C LEU A 145 -13.48 8.11 6.00
N ALA A 146 -13.24 7.56 7.19
CA ALA A 146 -12.97 6.14 7.37
C ALA A 146 -14.09 5.26 6.82
N GLN A 147 -15.36 5.64 7.04
CA GLN A 147 -16.53 4.93 6.49
C GLN A 147 -16.52 4.92 4.94
N GLN A 148 -16.10 6.00 4.29
CA GLN A 148 -15.97 6.04 2.83
C GLN A 148 -14.86 5.08 2.33
N TYR A 149 -13.80 4.90 3.12
CA TYR A 149 -12.77 3.87 2.92
C TYR A 149 -13.19 2.47 3.40
N LYS A 150 -14.47 2.27 3.76
CA LYS A 150 -15.03 1.00 4.24
C LYS A 150 -14.43 0.52 5.56
N VAL A 151 -13.82 1.43 6.33
CA VAL A 151 -13.32 1.16 7.68
C VAL A 151 -14.40 1.52 8.71
N SER A 152 -14.84 0.51 9.44
CA SER A 152 -15.80 0.71 10.55
C SER A 152 -15.03 1.13 11.80
N VAL A 153 -15.45 2.24 12.43
CA VAL A 153 -14.88 2.78 13.66
C VAL A 153 -16.00 2.99 14.68
N ILE A 154 -15.91 2.33 15.81
CA ILE A 154 -16.90 2.42 16.91
C ILE A 154 -16.16 2.86 18.17
N LYS A 155 -16.59 3.97 18.79
CA LYS A 155 -16.09 4.41 20.10
C LYS A 155 -16.91 3.71 21.18
N ASP A 156 -16.26 2.99 22.07
CA ASP A 156 -16.93 2.33 23.18
C ASP A 156 -17.24 3.30 24.34
N GLN A 157 -17.94 2.80 25.37
CA GLN A 157 -18.33 3.61 26.53
C GLN A 157 -17.15 4.07 27.40
N THR A 158 -15.99 3.48 27.23
CA THR A 158 -14.74 3.84 27.95
C THR A 158 -13.91 4.84 27.15
N GLY A 159 -14.35 5.24 25.95
CA GLY A 159 -13.64 6.15 25.06
C GLY A 159 -12.55 5.47 24.22
N ASN A 160 -12.49 4.14 24.21
CA ASN A 160 -11.63 3.38 23.32
C ASN A 160 -12.31 3.12 21.97
N PHE A 161 -11.50 2.86 20.95
CA PHE A 161 -12.01 2.62 19.61
C PHE A 161 -11.85 1.15 19.22
N ILE A 162 -12.92 0.59 18.68
CA ILE A 162 -12.92 -0.70 17.98
C ILE A 162 -12.98 -0.38 16.51
N HIS A 163 -12.00 -0.84 15.75
CA HIS A 163 -11.93 -0.60 14.31
C HIS A 163 -11.33 -1.79 13.56
N GLN A 164 -11.59 -1.84 12.28
CA GLN A 164 -10.93 -2.78 11.39
C GLN A 164 -9.54 -2.25 11.03
N ASN A 165 -8.53 -3.09 11.14
CA ASN A 165 -7.14 -2.76 10.80
C ASN A 165 -6.90 -2.98 9.30
N LEU A 166 -7.32 -2.00 8.48
CA LEU A 166 -7.32 -2.07 7.03
C LEU A 166 -6.44 -0.98 6.41
N PHE A 167 -5.82 -1.34 5.29
CA PHE A 167 -5.07 -0.40 4.44
C PHE A 167 -5.72 -0.34 3.08
N SER A 168 -5.92 0.86 2.56
CA SER A 168 -6.44 1.08 1.22
C SER A 168 -5.32 1.53 0.29
N LEU A 169 -5.10 0.76 -0.78
CA LEU A 169 -4.16 1.08 -1.84
C LEU A 169 -4.87 1.88 -2.93
N VAL A 170 -4.43 3.11 -3.15
CA VAL A 170 -5.00 4.07 -4.10
C VAL A 170 -4.01 4.27 -5.24
N ASP A 171 -4.48 4.18 -6.48
CA ASP A 171 -3.67 4.39 -7.68
C ASP A 171 -3.40 5.88 -7.98
N GLN A 172 -2.68 6.12 -9.06
CA GLN A 172 -2.29 7.46 -9.50
C GLN A 172 -3.51 8.32 -9.90
N GLU A 173 -4.60 7.71 -10.33
CA GLU A 173 -5.86 8.35 -10.76
C GLU A 173 -6.85 8.57 -9.60
N GLY A 174 -6.53 8.09 -8.39
CA GLY A 174 -7.40 8.24 -7.21
C GLY A 174 -8.40 7.10 -7.02
N ASN A 175 -8.18 5.93 -7.59
CA ASN A 175 -9.05 4.79 -7.39
C ASN A 175 -8.46 3.83 -6.36
N VAL A 176 -9.28 3.32 -5.45
CA VAL A 176 -8.90 2.21 -4.56
C VAL A 176 -8.83 0.93 -5.38
N ARG A 177 -7.66 0.32 -5.40
CA ARG A 177 -7.36 -0.89 -6.18
C ARG A 177 -7.29 -2.15 -5.33
N LYS A 178 -6.96 -2.01 -4.06
CA LYS A 178 -6.84 -3.13 -3.13
C LYS A 178 -7.03 -2.67 -1.69
N VAL A 179 -7.56 -3.56 -0.88
CA VAL A 179 -7.63 -3.40 0.58
C VAL A 179 -6.89 -4.56 1.22
N TYR A 180 -5.97 -4.25 2.12
CA TYR A 180 -5.28 -5.25 2.91
C TYR A 180 -5.83 -5.26 4.33
N SER A 181 -5.87 -6.44 4.94
CA SER A 181 -6.24 -6.61 6.34
C SER A 181 -5.00 -7.00 7.14
N ALA A 182 -4.76 -6.29 8.22
CA ALA A 182 -3.74 -6.60 9.22
C ALA A 182 -4.38 -6.82 10.61
N GLY A 183 -5.60 -7.35 10.62
CA GLY A 183 -6.31 -7.68 11.86
C GLY A 183 -5.80 -8.96 12.53
N ASP A 184 -4.97 -9.74 11.84
CA ASP A 184 -4.34 -10.95 12.36
C ASP A 184 -2.86 -10.65 12.70
N PRO A 185 -2.44 -10.80 13.97
CA PRO A 185 -1.06 -10.61 14.37
C PRO A 185 -0.05 -11.48 13.62
N ASP A 186 -0.42 -12.70 13.24
CA ASP A 186 0.46 -13.61 12.50
C ASP A 186 0.71 -13.09 11.08
N VAL A 187 -0.27 -12.45 10.44
CA VAL A 187 -0.13 -11.80 9.14
C VAL A 187 0.84 -10.61 9.23
N VAL A 188 0.76 -9.83 10.30
CA VAL A 188 1.67 -8.70 10.54
C VAL A 188 3.10 -9.20 10.81
N ALA A 189 3.24 -10.30 11.55
CA ALA A 189 4.53 -10.87 11.93
C ALA A 189 5.24 -11.60 10.78
N SER A 190 4.50 -12.20 9.82
CA SER A 190 5.08 -13.00 8.73
C SER A 190 5.97 -12.18 7.78
N GLY A 191 5.74 -10.88 7.68
CA GLY A 191 6.42 -10.01 6.71
C GLY A 191 5.93 -10.14 5.26
N ASP A 192 5.08 -11.12 4.95
CA ASP A 192 4.55 -11.32 3.59
C ASP A 192 3.73 -10.13 3.12
N LEU A 193 2.98 -9.51 4.05
CA LEU A 193 2.17 -8.33 3.76
C LEU A 193 3.02 -7.12 3.38
N ILE A 194 4.22 -6.97 3.97
CA ILE A 194 5.17 -5.89 3.64
C ILE A 194 5.57 -5.99 2.17
N LYS A 195 6.03 -7.18 1.78
CA LYS A 195 6.44 -7.43 0.40
C LYS A 195 5.28 -7.26 -0.58
N GLN A 196 4.11 -7.80 -0.22
CA GLN A 196 2.92 -7.69 -1.05
C GLN A 196 2.50 -6.24 -1.27
N MET A 197 2.49 -5.40 -0.21
CA MET A 197 2.19 -3.97 -0.34
C MET A 197 3.20 -3.26 -1.23
N ALA A 198 4.50 -3.49 -1.02
CA ALA A 198 5.55 -2.87 -1.82
C ALA A 198 5.50 -3.30 -3.29
N ASP A 199 5.25 -4.58 -3.58
CA ASP A 199 5.12 -5.12 -4.94
C ASP A 199 3.90 -4.52 -5.66
N ASP A 200 2.75 -4.43 -4.99
CA ASP A 200 1.54 -3.85 -5.55
C ASP A 200 1.68 -2.32 -5.76
N MET A 201 2.35 -1.62 -4.84
CA MET A 201 2.65 -0.19 -4.98
C MET A 201 3.61 0.08 -6.15
N GLU A 202 4.67 -0.70 -6.30
CA GLU A 202 5.58 -0.62 -7.44
C GLU A 202 4.85 -0.88 -8.76
N ARG A 203 3.99 -1.88 -8.78
CA ARG A 203 3.20 -2.23 -9.95
C ARG A 203 2.27 -1.11 -10.42
N LEU A 204 1.62 -0.41 -9.49
CA LEU A 204 0.76 0.72 -9.82
C LEU A 204 1.54 2.01 -10.14
N ALA A 205 2.80 2.10 -9.71
CA ALA A 205 3.67 3.26 -9.93
C ALA A 205 4.40 3.26 -11.30
N ARG A 206 4.27 2.17 -12.06
CA ARG A 206 4.85 2.01 -13.41
C ARG A 206 4.00 2.70 -14.46
#